data_83f072ce5dd86c73b6152be0763f395e
#
_entry.id   83f072ce5dd86c73b6152be0763f395e
#
_cell.length_a   1.000
_cell.length_b   1.000
_cell.length_c   1.000
_cell.angle_alpha   90.00
_cell.angle_beta   90.00
_cell.angle_gamma   90.00
#
_symmetry.space_group_name_H-M   'P 1'
#
loop_
_entity.id
_entity.type
_entity.pdbx_description
1 polymer ?
#
loop_
_entity_poly.entity_id
_entity_poly.type
_entity_poly.pdbx_seq_one_letter_code
_entity_poly.pdbx_strand_id
1 'polypeptide(L)'
;MYKYQFESTKDLIGKKDSRQKQKNEFNALHQHLVLDGSRQSKRDFPRTSTRTGVLDGTKMSATERLGNLMVLLCLAHTTQGIALLRRGWQKNNIGHQDFRDCIKLQLAYKKWVNDSNEIQDVKDSVPLVEEMIVAIQQCFPRFSGNGWCIPKMHSLANMTHYMLKFGSAKNFTGQVGERVLKSVVKDVAQQTQRRAKVFAEQCALRHYENMVFAHADDNMRYQLDLNMERIRNGDTTDDRVHGKYTMTFHECNAHGKGRMDVD
;
A
#
# COMPACT_ATOMS: atom_id res chain seq x y z
N MET A 1 4.41 -7.27 -10.09
CA MET A 1 5.67 -6.80 -10.71
C MET A 1 6.84 -6.95 -9.75
N TYR A 2 6.94 -6.20 -8.66
CA TYR A 2 8.11 -6.20 -7.74
C TYR A 2 8.55 -7.57 -7.23
N LYS A 3 7.62 -8.49 -6.93
CA LYS A 3 7.96 -9.87 -6.55
C LYS A 3 8.91 -10.51 -7.57
N TYR A 4 8.58 -10.41 -8.86
CA TYR A 4 9.38 -11.01 -9.93
C TYR A 4 10.73 -10.31 -10.13
N GLN A 5 10.84 -9.03 -9.81
CA GLN A 5 12.11 -8.30 -9.83
C GLN A 5 13.06 -8.79 -8.73
N PHE A 6 12.55 -9.06 -7.52
CA PHE A 6 13.37 -9.65 -6.46
C PHE A 6 13.77 -11.09 -6.78
N GLU A 7 12.90 -11.87 -7.42
CA GLU A 7 13.24 -13.19 -7.95
C GLU A 7 14.35 -13.09 -9.01
N SER A 8 14.23 -12.15 -9.96
CA SER A 8 15.27 -11.88 -10.95
C SER A 8 16.57 -11.40 -10.31
N THR A 9 16.53 -10.50 -9.35
CA THR A 9 17.71 -10.04 -8.60
C THR A 9 18.44 -11.21 -7.94
N LYS A 10 17.70 -12.19 -7.43
CA LYS A 10 18.25 -13.43 -6.90
C LYS A 10 19.07 -14.22 -7.93
N ASP A 11 18.65 -14.14 -9.18
CA ASP A 11 19.38 -14.82 -10.29
C ASP A 11 20.58 -14.01 -10.79
N LEU A 12 20.61 -12.70 -10.54
CA LEU A 12 21.78 -11.86 -10.79
C LEU A 12 22.92 -12.11 -9.79
N ILE A 13 22.62 -12.62 -8.58
CA ILE A 13 23.60 -12.82 -7.51
C ILE A 13 24.29 -14.18 -7.65
N GLY A 14 25.57 -14.14 -7.98
CA GLY A 14 26.53 -15.23 -7.75
C GLY A 14 26.52 -16.45 -8.66
N LYS A 15 27.60 -17.24 -8.53
CA LYS A 15 27.76 -18.59 -9.11
C LYS A 15 26.92 -19.61 -8.33
N LYS A 16 26.57 -20.72 -8.98
CA LYS A 16 25.77 -21.81 -8.41
C LYS A 16 26.33 -22.31 -7.06
N ASP A 17 27.65 -22.48 -6.95
CA ASP A 17 28.29 -23.06 -5.79
C ASP A 17 28.57 -22.10 -4.63
N SER A 18 28.67 -20.80 -4.90
CA SER A 18 28.83 -19.74 -3.86
C SER A 18 27.55 -18.92 -3.65
N ARG A 19 26.45 -19.30 -4.30
CA ARG A 19 25.21 -18.51 -4.40
C ARG A 19 24.60 -18.23 -3.03
N GLN A 20 24.64 -19.19 -2.11
CA GLN A 20 24.06 -19.01 -0.78
C GLN A 20 24.85 -18.01 0.05
N LYS A 21 26.19 -18.07 0.01
CA LYS A 21 27.06 -17.11 0.71
C LYS A 21 26.80 -15.69 0.20
N GLN A 22 26.80 -15.50 -1.11
CA GLN A 22 26.57 -14.19 -1.72
C GLN A 22 25.15 -13.64 -1.47
N LYS A 23 24.13 -14.50 -1.41
CA LYS A 23 22.79 -14.11 -0.99
C LYS A 23 22.75 -13.64 0.46
N ASN A 24 23.46 -14.33 1.34
CA ASN A 24 23.56 -13.93 2.75
C ASN A 24 24.29 -12.59 2.89
N GLU A 25 25.37 -12.37 2.15
CA GLU A 25 26.08 -11.09 2.10
C GLU A 25 25.17 -9.97 1.57
N PHE A 26 24.41 -10.24 0.51
CA PHE A 26 23.45 -9.28 -0.05
C PHE A 26 22.34 -8.93 0.96
N ASN A 27 21.78 -9.93 1.63
CA ASN A 27 20.76 -9.70 2.65
C ASN A 27 21.31 -8.92 3.85
N ALA A 28 22.55 -9.21 4.28
CA ALA A 28 23.20 -8.49 5.37
C ALA A 28 23.44 -7.02 5.01
N LEU A 29 23.94 -6.74 3.80
CA LEU A 29 24.15 -5.39 3.30
C LEU A 29 22.83 -4.64 3.19
N HIS A 30 21.78 -5.30 2.68
CA HIS A 30 20.44 -4.72 2.62
C HIS A 30 19.90 -4.35 4.01
N GLN A 31 20.04 -5.25 4.99
CA GLN A 31 19.61 -4.99 6.38
C GLN A 31 20.36 -3.80 6.98
N HIS A 32 21.66 -3.68 6.73
CA HIS A 32 22.46 -2.57 7.19
C HIS A 32 21.94 -1.23 6.63
N LEU A 33 21.70 -1.17 5.32
CA LEU A 33 21.15 0.02 4.67
C LEU A 33 19.73 0.38 5.19
N VAL A 34 18.90 -0.62 5.48
CA VAL A 34 17.57 -0.40 6.10
C VAL A 34 17.71 0.21 7.50
N LEU A 35 18.63 -0.31 8.30
CA LEU A 35 18.87 0.21 9.66
C LEU A 35 19.39 1.64 9.63
N ASP A 36 20.33 1.95 8.77
CA ASP A 36 20.89 3.29 8.63
C ASP A 36 19.85 4.28 8.12
N GLY A 37 19.08 3.93 7.09
CA GLY A 37 17.99 4.74 6.57
C GLY A 37 16.91 5.01 7.62
N SER A 38 16.53 4.01 8.40
CA SER A 38 15.52 4.16 9.45
C SER A 38 16.01 5.02 10.64
N ARG A 39 17.32 5.06 10.90
CA ARG A 39 17.91 5.96 11.91
C ARG A 39 17.90 7.41 11.47
N GLN A 40 18.15 7.67 10.18
CA GLN A 40 18.23 9.01 9.62
C GLN A 40 16.85 9.64 9.40
N SER A 41 15.85 8.86 9.02
CA SER A 41 14.51 9.35 8.71
C SER A 41 13.43 8.38 9.13
N LYS A 42 13.09 8.40 10.43
CA LYS A 42 12.07 7.49 11.01
C LYS A 42 10.68 7.66 10.40
N ARG A 43 10.32 8.85 9.89
CA ARG A 43 9.00 9.15 9.34
C ARG A 43 8.89 8.80 7.86
N ASP A 44 9.94 9.07 7.10
CA ASP A 44 9.88 9.07 5.63
C ASP A 44 10.49 7.82 5.03
N PHE A 45 11.26 7.06 5.84
CA PHE A 45 11.83 5.81 5.38
C PHE A 45 10.72 4.75 5.24
N PRO A 46 10.52 4.19 4.04
CA PRO A 46 9.43 3.25 3.82
C PRO A 46 9.64 1.98 4.65
N ARG A 47 8.54 1.45 5.17
CA ARG A 47 8.55 0.19 5.90
C ARG A 47 9.12 -0.91 5.01
N THR A 48 10.17 -1.57 5.49
CA THR A 48 10.81 -2.71 4.82
C THR A 48 10.75 -3.92 5.73
N SER A 49 10.52 -5.10 5.15
CA SER A 49 10.59 -6.37 5.88
C SER A 49 11.90 -7.06 5.55
N THR A 50 12.65 -7.43 6.59
CA THR A 50 13.90 -8.17 6.46
C THR A 50 13.82 -9.58 7.05
N ARG A 51 12.62 -10.00 7.52
CA ARG A 51 12.43 -11.24 8.28
C ARG A 51 12.88 -12.50 7.53
N THR A 52 12.76 -12.49 6.19
CA THR A 52 13.14 -13.61 5.32
C THR A 52 14.22 -13.22 4.30
N GLY A 53 14.78 -12.01 4.45
CA GLY A 53 15.70 -11.41 3.47
C GLY A 53 14.95 -10.74 2.31
N VAL A 54 15.60 -9.76 1.69
CA VAL A 54 15.00 -8.96 0.60
C VAL A 54 14.73 -9.78 -0.67
N LEU A 55 15.49 -10.83 -0.88
CA LEU A 55 15.40 -11.68 -2.08
C LEU A 55 14.18 -12.62 -2.07
N ASP A 56 13.49 -12.76 -0.92
CA ASP A 56 12.24 -13.50 -0.81
C ASP A 56 11.05 -12.55 -0.83
N GLY A 57 10.70 -12.08 -2.03
CA GLY A 57 9.58 -11.15 -2.25
C GLY A 57 8.19 -11.74 -2.00
N THR A 58 8.06 -13.04 -1.66
CA THR A 58 6.76 -13.72 -1.51
C THR A 58 6.00 -13.25 -0.29
N LYS A 59 6.71 -12.94 0.80
CA LYS A 59 6.13 -12.57 2.10
C LYS A 59 6.04 -11.06 2.35
N MET A 60 6.31 -10.25 1.33
CA MET A 60 6.28 -8.79 1.44
C MET A 60 4.95 -8.22 0.99
N SER A 61 4.44 -7.22 1.70
CA SER A 61 3.34 -6.37 1.25
C SER A 61 3.75 -5.51 0.04
N ALA A 62 2.79 -4.90 -0.65
CA ALA A 62 3.08 -4.02 -1.78
C ALA A 62 3.92 -2.80 -1.37
N THR A 63 3.66 -2.22 -0.21
CA THR A 63 4.40 -1.08 0.35
C THR A 63 5.84 -1.48 0.71
N GLU A 64 6.02 -2.63 1.37
CA GLU A 64 7.35 -3.14 1.71
C GLU A 64 8.19 -3.43 0.47
N ARG A 65 7.58 -3.93 -0.60
CA ARG A 65 8.28 -4.15 -1.89
C ARG A 65 8.78 -2.85 -2.50
N LEU A 66 8.01 -1.78 -2.40
CA LEU A 66 8.45 -0.46 -2.87
C LEU A 66 9.63 0.05 -2.04
N GLY A 67 9.54 -0.05 -0.72
CA GLY A 67 10.65 0.32 0.18
C GLY A 67 11.92 -0.47 -0.09
N ASN A 68 11.79 -1.78 -0.28
CA ASN A 68 12.92 -2.64 -0.63
C ASN A 68 13.51 -2.30 -2.02
N LEU A 69 12.71 -1.81 -2.98
CA LEU A 69 13.21 -1.34 -4.26
C LEU A 69 14.08 -0.08 -4.09
N MET A 70 13.69 0.84 -3.20
CA MET A 70 14.51 2.02 -2.87
C MET A 70 15.84 1.59 -2.24
N VAL A 71 15.82 0.64 -1.32
CA VAL A 71 17.05 0.10 -0.72
C VAL A 71 17.90 -0.60 -1.76
N LEU A 72 17.30 -1.32 -2.72
CA LEU A 72 18.03 -1.92 -3.85
C LEU A 72 18.74 -0.86 -4.71
N LEU A 73 18.10 0.30 -4.92
CA LEU A 73 18.75 1.41 -5.59
C LEU A 73 19.98 1.91 -4.81
N CYS A 74 19.84 2.13 -3.50
CA CYS A 74 20.96 2.53 -2.64
C CYS A 74 22.08 1.49 -2.69
N LEU A 75 21.72 0.20 -2.60
CA LEU A 75 22.68 -0.91 -2.68
C LEU A 75 23.43 -0.93 -4.01
N ALA A 76 22.75 -0.65 -5.13
CA ALA A 76 23.39 -0.55 -6.45
C ALA A 76 24.34 0.66 -6.60
N HIS A 77 24.38 1.57 -5.63
CA HIS A 77 25.36 2.66 -5.53
C HIS A 77 26.54 2.33 -4.61
N THR A 78 26.47 1.29 -3.79
CA THR A 78 27.58 0.89 -2.91
C THR A 78 28.61 0.02 -3.66
N THR A 79 29.88 0.15 -3.29
CA THR A 79 30.95 -0.68 -3.86
C THR A 79 30.69 -2.18 -3.66
N GLN A 80 30.20 -2.55 -2.47
CA GLN A 80 29.89 -3.94 -2.14
C GLN A 80 28.69 -4.46 -2.93
N GLY A 81 27.62 -3.67 -3.05
CA GLY A 81 26.46 -4.05 -3.84
C GLY A 81 26.77 -4.21 -5.33
N ILE A 82 27.59 -3.30 -5.88
CA ILE A 82 28.10 -3.40 -7.25
C ILE A 82 28.89 -4.70 -7.43
N ALA A 83 29.78 -5.02 -6.50
CA ALA A 83 30.58 -6.25 -6.58
C ALA A 83 29.71 -7.52 -6.58
N LEU A 84 28.64 -7.56 -5.79
CA LEU A 84 27.69 -8.67 -5.73
C LEU A 84 26.86 -8.84 -7.00
N LEU A 85 26.47 -7.73 -7.65
CA LEU A 85 25.60 -7.73 -8.83
C LEU A 85 26.35 -7.75 -10.16
N ARG A 86 27.61 -7.28 -10.18
CA ARG A 86 28.43 -7.10 -11.40
C ARG A 86 28.42 -8.30 -12.32
N ARG A 87 28.59 -9.49 -11.77
CA ARG A 87 28.67 -10.70 -12.57
C ARG A 87 27.32 -11.03 -13.25
N GLY A 88 26.23 -10.86 -12.52
CA GLY A 88 24.90 -11.06 -13.07
C GLY A 88 24.59 -10.06 -14.17
N TRP A 89 24.97 -8.80 -13.97
CA TRP A 89 24.86 -7.77 -15.00
C TRP A 89 25.67 -8.13 -16.25
N GLN A 90 26.93 -8.47 -16.10
CA GLN A 90 27.80 -8.88 -17.23
C GLN A 90 27.23 -10.08 -17.97
N LYS A 91 26.75 -11.12 -17.24
CA LYS A 91 26.16 -12.32 -17.84
C LYS A 91 24.92 -12.02 -18.67
N ASN A 92 24.12 -11.05 -18.27
CA ASN A 92 22.84 -10.70 -18.91
C ASN A 92 22.95 -9.42 -19.78
N ASN A 93 24.18 -8.94 -20.00
CA ASN A 93 24.44 -7.70 -20.77
C ASN A 93 23.65 -6.49 -20.23
N ILE A 94 23.60 -6.33 -18.89
CA ILE A 94 22.93 -5.24 -18.23
C ILE A 94 23.95 -4.18 -17.84
N GLY A 95 23.77 -2.95 -18.27
CA GLY A 95 24.56 -1.81 -17.84
C GLY A 95 24.31 -1.48 -16.36
N HIS A 96 25.36 -1.19 -15.62
CA HIS A 96 25.23 -0.78 -14.22
C HIS A 96 24.38 0.49 -14.07
N GLN A 97 24.55 1.44 -14.98
CA GLN A 97 23.77 2.67 -15.00
C GLN A 97 22.32 2.37 -15.40
N ASP A 98 22.11 1.53 -16.41
CA ASP A 98 20.78 1.15 -16.90
C ASP A 98 19.93 0.50 -15.79
N PHE A 99 20.58 -0.36 -14.98
CA PHE A 99 19.91 -0.97 -13.83
C PHE A 99 19.43 0.06 -12.80
N ARG A 100 20.28 1.05 -12.48
CA ARG A 100 19.92 2.15 -11.56
C ARG A 100 18.81 3.01 -12.14
N ASP A 101 18.92 3.36 -13.42
CA ASP A 101 17.93 4.22 -14.08
C ASP A 101 16.59 3.50 -14.24
N CYS A 102 16.59 2.21 -14.48
CA CYS A 102 15.38 1.39 -14.42
C CYS A 102 14.67 1.48 -13.07
N ILE A 103 15.39 1.45 -11.95
CA ILE A 103 14.77 1.58 -10.62
C ILE A 103 14.27 3.01 -10.40
N LYS A 104 15.01 4.02 -10.82
CA LYS A 104 14.56 5.42 -10.74
C LYS A 104 13.29 5.68 -11.54
N LEU A 105 13.19 5.14 -12.77
CA LEU A 105 11.99 5.22 -13.59
C LEU A 105 10.78 4.59 -12.87
N GLN A 106 10.95 3.47 -12.20
CA GLN A 106 9.86 2.84 -11.44
C GLN A 106 9.43 3.68 -10.24
N LEU A 107 10.36 4.33 -9.55
CA LEU A 107 10.05 5.24 -8.44
C LEU A 107 9.35 6.49 -8.94
N ALA A 108 9.79 7.06 -10.06
CA ALA A 108 9.15 8.18 -10.73
C ALA A 108 7.73 7.83 -11.17
N TYR A 109 7.55 6.68 -11.82
CA TYR A 109 6.23 6.15 -12.17
C TYR A 109 5.32 6.00 -10.94
N LYS A 110 5.83 5.46 -9.84
CA LYS A 110 5.04 5.28 -8.62
C LYS A 110 4.62 6.62 -8.01
N LYS A 111 5.51 7.61 -8.04
CA LYS A 111 5.18 8.97 -7.63
C LYS A 111 4.07 9.53 -8.52
N TRP A 112 4.26 9.51 -9.83
CA TRP A 112 3.28 9.98 -10.80
C TRP A 112 1.89 9.35 -10.61
N VAL A 113 1.78 8.04 -10.42
CA VAL A 113 0.51 7.34 -10.20
C VAL A 113 -0.19 7.79 -8.91
N ASN A 114 0.56 8.22 -7.89
CA ASN A 114 0.00 8.65 -6.61
C ASN A 114 -0.33 10.14 -6.55
N ASP A 115 0.28 10.93 -7.43
CA ASP A 115 0.06 12.37 -7.49
C ASP A 115 -1.32 12.69 -8.12
N SER A 116 -1.75 13.92 -7.94
CA SER A 116 -2.90 14.46 -8.67
C SER A 116 -2.38 14.96 -10.02
N ASN A 117 -2.81 14.32 -11.10
CA ASN A 117 -2.36 14.64 -12.45
C ASN A 117 -3.50 15.28 -13.24
N GLU A 118 -3.20 16.27 -14.04
CA GLU A 118 -4.12 16.81 -15.05
C GLU A 118 -4.25 15.83 -16.24
N ILE A 119 -5.29 15.99 -17.04
CA ILE A 119 -5.55 15.11 -18.20
C ILE A 119 -4.37 15.15 -19.18
N GLN A 120 -3.74 16.32 -19.35
CA GLN A 120 -2.60 16.46 -20.25
C GLN A 120 -1.38 15.73 -19.71
N ASP A 121 -1.07 15.85 -18.41
CA ASP A 121 0.02 15.09 -17.75
C ASP A 121 -0.13 13.58 -17.95
N VAL A 122 -1.38 13.09 -17.86
CA VAL A 122 -1.67 11.68 -18.08
C VAL A 122 -1.40 11.27 -19.54
N LYS A 123 -1.76 12.10 -20.52
CA LYS A 123 -1.46 11.82 -21.94
C LYS A 123 0.04 11.82 -22.20
N ASP A 124 0.75 12.79 -21.64
CA ASP A 124 2.19 12.97 -21.82
C ASP A 124 3.02 11.89 -21.10
N SER A 125 2.40 11.11 -20.23
CA SER A 125 3.06 10.03 -19.49
C SER A 125 3.20 8.71 -20.27
N VAL A 126 2.60 8.57 -21.43
CA VAL A 126 2.67 7.31 -22.22
C VAL A 126 4.11 6.88 -22.46
N PRO A 127 5.04 7.74 -22.93
CA PRO A 127 6.44 7.36 -23.13
C PRO A 127 7.11 6.89 -21.82
N LEU A 128 6.85 7.55 -20.69
CA LEU A 128 7.40 7.16 -19.38
C LEU A 128 7.01 5.72 -19.00
N VAL A 129 5.74 5.36 -19.25
CA VAL A 129 5.24 4.01 -18.94
C VAL A 129 5.90 2.97 -19.83
N GLU A 130 6.01 3.25 -21.12
CA GLU A 130 6.65 2.36 -22.11
C GLU A 130 8.14 2.18 -21.81
N GLU A 131 8.88 3.26 -21.59
CA GLU A 131 10.29 3.22 -21.21
C GLU A 131 10.53 2.42 -19.93
N MET A 132 9.68 2.61 -18.93
CA MET A 132 9.76 1.85 -17.68
C MET A 132 9.56 0.36 -17.93
N ILE A 133 8.60 -0.04 -18.74
CA ILE A 133 8.33 -1.44 -19.06
C ILE A 133 9.51 -2.07 -19.79
N VAL A 134 10.06 -1.40 -20.79
CA VAL A 134 11.23 -1.85 -21.54
C VAL A 134 12.44 -1.97 -20.60
N ALA A 135 12.70 -0.96 -19.78
CA ALA A 135 13.81 -0.99 -18.80
C ALA A 135 13.67 -2.15 -17.81
N ILE A 136 12.46 -2.46 -17.34
CA ILE A 136 12.22 -3.61 -16.47
C ILE A 136 12.56 -4.93 -17.17
N GLN A 137 12.14 -5.08 -18.41
CA GLN A 137 12.40 -6.29 -19.19
C GLN A 137 13.90 -6.51 -19.44
N GLN A 138 14.63 -5.43 -19.68
CA GLN A 138 16.07 -5.47 -19.92
C GLN A 138 16.88 -5.70 -18.64
N CYS A 139 16.54 -5.02 -17.55
CA CYS A 139 17.34 -5.01 -16.33
C CYS A 139 17.00 -6.13 -15.35
N PHE A 140 15.84 -6.76 -15.48
CA PHE A 140 15.40 -7.86 -14.62
C PHE A 140 15.07 -9.11 -15.46
N PRO A 141 16.08 -9.90 -15.86
CA PRO A 141 15.86 -11.07 -16.71
C PRO A 141 14.92 -12.06 -16.01
N ARG A 142 13.91 -12.52 -16.76
CA ARG A 142 12.94 -13.48 -16.27
C ARG A 142 12.75 -14.58 -17.31
N PHE A 143 13.27 -15.75 -16.99
CA PHE A 143 13.29 -16.93 -17.85
C PHE A 143 12.22 -17.96 -17.53
N SER A 144 11.43 -17.75 -16.45
CA SER A 144 10.38 -18.67 -16.03
C SER A 144 9.03 -18.32 -16.68
N GLY A 145 8.28 -19.34 -17.08
CA GLY A 145 6.97 -19.18 -17.70
C GLY A 145 7.04 -18.32 -18.99
N ASN A 146 6.08 -17.43 -19.17
CA ASN A 146 6.02 -16.54 -20.35
C ASN A 146 6.88 -15.27 -20.20
N GLY A 147 7.96 -15.32 -19.45
CA GLY A 147 8.81 -14.16 -19.20
C GLY A 147 8.03 -13.02 -18.55
N TRP A 148 8.15 -11.82 -19.10
CA TRP A 148 7.39 -10.64 -18.65
C TRP A 148 6.01 -10.48 -19.31
N CYS A 149 5.58 -11.40 -20.18
CA CYS A 149 4.23 -11.42 -20.72
C CYS A 149 3.23 -11.94 -19.67
N ILE A 150 2.93 -11.09 -18.70
CA ILE A 150 2.04 -11.38 -17.57
C ILE A 150 0.95 -10.30 -17.43
N PRO A 151 -0.25 -10.66 -16.94
CA PRO A 151 -1.38 -9.70 -16.84
C PRO A 151 -1.03 -8.40 -16.14
N LYS A 152 -0.14 -8.44 -15.14
CA LYS A 152 0.31 -7.23 -14.42
C LYS A 152 1.12 -6.27 -15.29
N MET A 153 1.87 -6.75 -16.26
CA MET A 153 2.60 -5.88 -17.18
C MET A 153 1.63 -5.25 -18.20
N HIS A 154 0.65 -6.01 -18.68
CA HIS A 154 -0.43 -5.44 -19.50
C HIS A 154 -1.24 -4.38 -18.74
N SER A 155 -1.54 -4.61 -17.47
CA SER A 155 -2.22 -3.60 -16.64
C SER A 155 -1.40 -2.33 -16.48
N LEU A 156 -0.07 -2.44 -16.39
CA LEU A 156 0.82 -1.26 -16.34
C LEU A 156 0.80 -0.50 -17.67
N ALA A 157 0.91 -1.20 -18.79
CA ALA A 157 0.85 -0.59 -20.13
C ALA A 157 -0.47 0.18 -20.37
N ASN A 158 -1.56 -0.32 -19.80
CA ASN A 158 -2.88 0.31 -19.92
C ASN A 158 -3.17 1.36 -18.81
N MET A 159 -2.23 1.66 -17.93
CA MET A 159 -2.48 2.55 -16.78
C MET A 159 -2.93 3.94 -17.23
N THR A 160 -2.28 4.52 -18.21
CA THR A 160 -2.65 5.84 -18.78
C THR A 160 -4.08 5.82 -19.32
N HIS A 161 -4.46 4.78 -20.06
CA HIS A 161 -5.83 4.61 -20.56
C HIS A 161 -6.85 4.52 -19.41
N TYR A 162 -6.53 3.77 -18.36
CA TYR A 162 -7.41 3.67 -17.19
C TYR A 162 -7.54 5.00 -16.45
N MET A 163 -6.45 5.76 -16.31
CA MET A 163 -6.49 7.08 -15.68
C MET A 163 -7.32 8.08 -16.50
N LEU A 164 -7.23 8.05 -17.82
CA LEU A 164 -8.06 8.89 -18.69
C LEU A 164 -9.55 8.52 -18.61
N LYS A 165 -9.86 7.25 -18.41
CA LYS A 165 -11.25 6.75 -18.35
C LYS A 165 -11.88 6.88 -16.97
N PHE A 166 -11.15 6.61 -15.90
CA PHE A 166 -11.66 6.49 -14.53
C PHE A 166 -11.13 7.57 -13.58
N GLY A 167 -10.30 8.49 -14.08
CA GLY A 167 -9.65 9.50 -13.27
C GLY A 167 -8.44 8.97 -12.52
N SER A 168 -8.14 9.55 -11.35
CA SER A 168 -6.99 9.17 -10.54
C SER A 168 -6.91 7.65 -10.30
N ALA A 169 -5.68 7.13 -10.30
CA ALA A 169 -5.43 5.71 -10.01
C ALA A 169 -6.03 5.25 -8.66
N LYS A 170 -6.24 6.17 -7.73
CA LYS A 170 -6.92 5.89 -6.45
C LYS A 170 -8.36 5.39 -6.62
N ASN A 171 -9.03 5.78 -7.70
CA ASN A 171 -10.44 5.43 -7.96
C ASN A 171 -10.63 3.96 -8.38
N PHE A 172 -9.62 3.36 -9.00
CA PHE A 172 -9.72 1.98 -9.52
C PHE A 172 -8.65 1.03 -8.95
N THR A 173 -7.83 1.49 -8.00
CA THR A 173 -6.96 0.59 -7.24
C THR A 173 -7.75 -0.16 -6.17
N GLY A 174 -7.38 -1.40 -5.88
CA GLY A 174 -8.00 -2.20 -4.83
C GLY A 174 -7.85 -1.64 -3.40
N GLN A 175 -7.13 -0.54 -3.21
CA GLN A 175 -6.87 0.05 -1.89
C GLN A 175 -8.14 0.49 -1.17
N VAL A 176 -9.11 1.05 -1.89
CA VAL A 176 -10.40 1.46 -1.31
C VAL A 176 -11.17 0.22 -0.86
N GLY A 177 -11.29 -0.78 -1.74
CA GLY A 177 -11.94 -2.06 -1.41
C GLY A 177 -11.25 -2.80 -0.26
N GLU A 178 -9.91 -2.84 -0.24
CA GLU A 178 -9.15 -3.44 0.86
C GLU A 178 -9.36 -2.68 2.19
N ARG A 179 -9.45 -1.36 2.17
CA ARG A 179 -9.73 -0.54 3.36
C ARG A 179 -11.15 -0.83 3.86
N VAL A 180 -12.14 -0.83 2.98
CA VAL A 180 -13.53 -1.15 3.32
C VAL A 180 -13.61 -2.58 3.86
N LEU A 181 -12.99 -3.56 3.20
CA LEU A 181 -12.96 -4.94 3.68
C LEU A 181 -12.29 -5.06 5.06
N LYS A 182 -11.26 -4.24 5.33
CA LYS A 182 -10.63 -4.20 6.65
C LYS A 182 -11.62 -3.70 7.70
N SER A 183 -12.20 -2.53 7.53
CA SER A 183 -13.09 -1.90 8.52
C SER A 183 -14.41 -2.67 8.69
N VAL A 184 -15.01 -3.13 7.59
CA VAL A 184 -16.34 -3.78 7.61
C VAL A 184 -16.27 -5.26 8.02
N VAL A 185 -15.17 -5.94 7.69
CA VAL A 185 -15.07 -7.39 7.94
C VAL A 185 -13.96 -7.74 8.93
N LYS A 186 -12.71 -7.34 8.66
CA LYS A 186 -11.57 -7.84 9.45
C LYS A 186 -11.54 -7.30 10.88
N ASP A 187 -11.74 -5.99 11.04
CA ASP A 187 -11.71 -5.36 12.37
C ASP A 187 -12.96 -5.77 13.17
N VAL A 188 -14.11 -5.83 12.51
CA VAL A 188 -15.37 -6.31 13.11
C VAL A 188 -15.30 -7.79 13.48
N ALA A 189 -14.72 -8.63 12.64
CA ALA A 189 -14.55 -10.07 12.89
C ALA A 189 -13.78 -10.37 14.19
N GLN A 190 -12.88 -9.48 14.59
CA GLN A 190 -12.15 -9.62 15.87
C GLN A 190 -13.06 -9.46 17.09
N GLN A 191 -14.19 -8.77 16.95
CA GLN A 191 -15.17 -8.52 17.99
C GLN A 191 -16.28 -9.60 18.03
N THR A 192 -16.23 -10.60 17.15
CA THR A 192 -17.20 -11.71 17.08
C THR A 192 -16.66 -12.96 17.72
N GLN A 193 -17.56 -13.90 18.03
CA GLN A 193 -17.20 -15.24 18.53
C GLN A 193 -16.65 -16.16 17.42
N ARG A 194 -16.61 -15.70 16.17
CA ARG A 194 -16.12 -16.44 14.98
C ARG A 194 -16.81 -17.78 14.75
N ARG A 195 -18.06 -17.94 15.17
CA ARG A 195 -18.86 -19.15 14.91
C ARG A 195 -19.26 -19.19 13.45
N ALA A 196 -18.82 -20.20 12.70
CA ALA A 196 -18.98 -20.27 11.25
C ALA A 196 -20.42 -20.09 10.76
N LYS A 197 -21.40 -20.65 11.48
CA LYS A 197 -22.82 -20.60 11.09
C LYS A 197 -23.44 -19.19 11.16
N VAL A 198 -23.01 -18.35 12.09
CA VAL A 198 -23.57 -17.02 12.37
C VAL A 198 -22.55 -15.90 12.18
N PHE A 199 -21.41 -16.22 11.59
CA PHE A 199 -20.28 -15.28 11.46
C PHE A 199 -20.65 -14.04 10.65
N ALA A 200 -21.35 -14.21 9.53
CA ALA A 200 -21.75 -13.10 8.67
C ALA A 200 -22.73 -12.18 9.37
N GLU A 201 -23.71 -12.75 10.10
CA GLU A 201 -24.70 -11.99 10.89
C GLU A 201 -24.02 -11.22 12.02
N GLN A 202 -23.12 -11.87 12.76
CA GLN A 202 -22.33 -11.22 13.81
C GLN A 202 -21.48 -10.06 13.27
N CYS A 203 -20.84 -10.24 12.11
CA CYS A 203 -20.09 -9.18 11.47
C CYS A 203 -21.00 -8.01 11.05
N ALA A 204 -22.15 -8.31 10.45
CA ALA A 204 -23.09 -7.29 10.03
C ALA A 204 -23.64 -6.48 11.22
N LEU A 205 -24.01 -7.17 12.30
CA LEU A 205 -24.51 -6.54 13.53
C LEU A 205 -23.44 -5.63 14.16
N ARG A 206 -22.23 -6.12 14.35
CA ARG A 206 -21.12 -5.32 14.91
C ARG A 206 -20.74 -4.14 14.03
N HIS A 207 -20.77 -4.33 12.72
CA HIS A 207 -20.55 -3.21 11.79
C HIS A 207 -21.62 -2.14 11.94
N TYR A 208 -22.87 -2.54 12.02
CA TYR A 208 -24.00 -1.63 12.25
C TYR A 208 -23.85 -0.88 13.58
N GLU A 209 -23.57 -1.58 14.68
CA GLU A 209 -23.32 -0.96 15.97
C GLU A 209 -22.18 0.09 15.91
N ASN A 210 -21.05 -0.27 15.27
CA ASN A 210 -19.95 0.66 15.09
C ASN A 210 -20.32 1.90 14.26
N MET A 211 -21.18 1.74 13.24
CA MET A 211 -21.71 2.87 12.46
C MET A 211 -22.61 3.78 13.31
N VAL A 212 -23.48 3.21 14.13
CA VAL A 212 -24.35 3.98 15.03
C VAL A 212 -23.53 4.78 16.03
N PHE A 213 -22.54 4.17 16.66
CA PHE A 213 -21.63 4.87 17.58
C PHE A 213 -20.82 5.96 16.90
N ALA A 214 -20.28 5.70 15.69
CA ALA A 214 -19.55 6.72 14.94
C ALA A 214 -20.44 7.92 14.61
N HIS A 215 -21.67 7.68 14.17
CA HIS A 215 -22.61 8.73 13.85
C HIS A 215 -23.03 9.54 15.10
N ALA A 216 -23.20 8.87 16.24
CA ALA A 216 -23.49 9.53 17.50
C ALA A 216 -22.31 10.42 17.96
N ASP A 217 -21.07 9.93 17.83
CA ASP A 217 -19.85 10.69 18.13
C ASP A 217 -19.70 11.92 17.23
N ASP A 218 -19.94 11.77 15.93
CA ASP A 218 -19.91 12.88 14.96
C ASP A 218 -20.98 13.94 15.30
N ASN A 219 -22.19 13.51 15.64
CA ASN A 219 -23.26 14.42 16.06
C ASN A 219 -22.91 15.16 17.37
N MET A 220 -22.33 14.48 18.34
CA MET A 220 -21.90 15.13 19.58
C MET A 220 -20.80 16.16 19.32
N ARG A 221 -19.82 15.85 18.49
CA ARG A 221 -18.76 16.80 18.10
C ARG A 221 -19.35 18.03 17.41
N TYR A 222 -20.25 17.83 16.46
CA TYR A 222 -20.92 18.91 15.76
C TYR A 222 -21.69 19.82 16.73
N GLN A 223 -22.41 19.26 17.71
CA GLN A 223 -23.12 20.04 18.73
C GLN A 223 -22.16 20.81 19.65
N LEU A 224 -21.04 20.19 20.01
CA LEU A 224 -19.99 20.87 20.79
C LEU A 224 -19.41 22.05 20.02
N ASP A 225 -19.10 21.89 18.74
CA ASP A 225 -18.56 22.95 17.88
C ASP A 225 -19.55 24.11 17.76
N LEU A 226 -20.82 23.82 17.54
CA LEU A 226 -21.89 24.84 17.51
C LEU A 226 -22.01 25.59 18.85
N ASN A 227 -21.91 24.89 19.97
CA ASN A 227 -21.97 25.54 21.29
C ASN A 227 -20.75 26.39 21.53
N MET A 228 -19.57 25.97 21.12
CA MET A 228 -18.33 26.76 21.21
C MET A 228 -18.40 28.02 20.33
N GLU A 229 -19.01 27.96 19.14
CA GLU A 229 -19.22 29.14 18.31
C GLU A 229 -20.21 30.11 18.95
N ARG A 230 -21.32 29.64 19.54
CA ARG A 230 -22.27 30.47 20.29
C ARG A 230 -21.61 31.20 21.45
N ILE A 231 -20.79 30.50 22.24
CA ILE A 231 -20.01 31.10 23.33
C ILE A 231 -19.06 32.18 22.82
N ARG A 232 -18.36 31.94 21.70
CA ARG A 232 -17.47 32.94 21.08
C ARG A 232 -18.23 34.17 20.59
N ASN A 233 -19.45 34.00 20.13
CA ASN A 233 -20.28 35.08 19.62
C ASN A 233 -21.02 35.84 20.74
N GLY A 234 -20.78 35.52 22.02
CA GLY A 234 -21.38 36.19 23.17
C GLY A 234 -22.84 35.79 23.45
N ASP A 235 -23.32 34.69 22.85
CA ASP A 235 -24.65 34.17 23.04
C ASP A 235 -24.71 33.30 24.33
N THR A 236 -24.61 34.01 25.48
CA THR A 236 -24.62 33.39 26.82
C THR A 236 -26.06 33.21 27.32
N THR A 237 -26.87 32.44 26.62
CA THR A 237 -28.09 31.89 27.22
C THR A 237 -27.73 30.58 27.92
N ASP A 238 -27.56 30.68 29.21
CA ASP A 238 -26.97 29.76 30.15
C ASP A 238 -27.74 28.47 30.44
N ASP A 239 -28.81 28.16 29.73
CA ASP A 239 -29.75 27.13 30.19
C ASP A 239 -29.66 25.77 29.48
N ARG A 240 -28.67 25.47 28.63
CA ARG A 240 -28.74 24.23 27.85
C ARG A 240 -27.42 23.44 27.67
N VAL A 241 -26.47 23.60 28.56
CA VAL A 241 -25.26 22.73 28.58
C VAL A 241 -25.62 21.30 29.01
N HIS A 242 -26.77 21.07 29.58
CA HIS A 242 -27.30 19.74 29.92
C HIS A 242 -28.40 19.31 28.96
N GLY A 243 -28.12 19.25 27.65
CA GLY A 243 -28.98 18.57 26.73
C GLY A 243 -29.12 17.10 27.12
N LYS A 244 -30.30 16.68 27.57
CA LYS A 244 -30.62 15.25 27.64
C LYS A 244 -30.55 14.71 26.21
N TYR A 245 -29.54 13.92 25.90
CA TYR A 245 -29.51 13.20 24.63
C TYR A 245 -30.38 11.96 24.79
N THR A 246 -31.51 11.94 24.15
CA THR A 246 -32.33 10.74 24.00
C THR A 246 -31.80 9.97 22.80
N MET A 247 -31.14 8.87 23.02
CA MET A 247 -30.81 7.93 21.94
C MET A 247 -32.01 7.00 21.72
N THR A 248 -32.63 7.12 20.58
CA THR A 248 -33.70 6.20 20.15
C THR A 248 -33.06 5.06 19.38
N PHE A 249 -33.03 3.87 19.95
CA PHE A 249 -32.64 2.64 19.25
C PHE A 249 -33.87 2.10 18.51
N HIS A 250 -33.76 1.98 17.20
CA HIS A 250 -34.76 1.25 16.43
C HIS A 250 -34.27 -0.19 16.26
N GLU A 251 -34.85 -1.12 16.95
CA GLU A 251 -34.68 -2.54 16.71
C GLU A 251 -35.41 -2.92 15.41
N CYS A 252 -34.66 -3.14 14.34
CA CYS A 252 -35.18 -3.82 13.17
C CYS A 252 -35.18 -5.33 13.46
N ASN A 253 -36.24 -5.81 14.08
CA ASN A 253 -36.52 -7.24 14.10
C ASN A 253 -36.83 -7.73 12.69
N ALA A 254 -36.33 -8.91 12.34
CA ALA A 254 -36.56 -9.56 11.05
C ALA A 254 -38.07 -9.72 10.69
N HIS A 255 -38.95 -9.35 11.61
CA HIS A 255 -40.42 -9.39 11.48
C HIS A 255 -41.09 -8.04 11.68
N GLY A 256 -40.39 -6.93 11.68
CA GLY A 256 -40.95 -5.60 11.59
C GLY A 256 -41.82 -5.15 12.78
N LYS A 257 -41.66 -5.68 13.99
CA LYS A 257 -42.38 -5.23 15.18
C LYS A 257 -41.45 -5.11 16.38
N GLY A 258 -41.30 -3.90 16.88
CA GLY A 258 -40.70 -3.62 18.18
C GLY A 258 -40.04 -2.25 18.24
N ARG A 259 -40.69 -1.30 18.87
CA ARG A 259 -40.14 -0.02 19.28
C ARG A 259 -39.82 -0.15 20.76
N MET A 260 -38.57 -0.02 21.14
CA MET A 260 -38.19 0.17 22.54
C MET A 260 -37.85 1.65 22.73
N ASP A 261 -38.64 2.34 23.49
CA ASP A 261 -38.29 3.64 24.02
C ASP A 261 -37.63 3.40 25.39
N VAL A 262 -36.39 3.86 25.51
CA VAL A 262 -35.66 3.84 26.78
C VAL A 262 -35.58 5.28 27.25
N ASP A 263 -36.30 5.59 28.31
CA ASP A 263 -36.27 6.89 29.00
C ASP A 263 -34.93 7.16 29.69
#